data_c787fbc8b816e3fa63383a551cd4fd05
#
_entry.id   c787fbc8b816e3fa63383a551cd4fd05
#
_cell.length_a   1.000
_cell.length_b   1.000
_cell.length_c   1.000
_cell.angle_alpha   90.00
_cell.angle_beta   90.00
_cell.angle_gamma   90.00
#
_symmetry.space_group_name_H-M   'P 1'
#
loop_
_entity.id
_entity.type
_entity.pdbx_description
1 polymer ?
#
loop_
_entity_poly.entity_id
_entity_poly.type
_entity_poly.pdbx_seq_one_letter_code
_entity_poly.pdbx_strand_id
1 'polypeptide(L)'
;MYEISPQHDFLVGIDSDGCAFDTMELKHKECFIPNTINFYGLQAVSKYAREAAEFVNLYSKSRGINRFPALVESLEWLQKRPEVKARGVTIGVPAAVKQWIAEESKLGNPTLAARVAETGDAQLKQALAWSEKVNETVAGMVRDVPPFPFLRESLDKLTGRADMLVCSATPNDALTAEWAEHGIDKYVAAICGQESGSKKETLTNAAKYPRNHTLMIGDAPGDFKAATANNCLFYPINPGEE
;
A
#
# COMPACT_ATOMS: atom_id res chain seq x y z
N MET A 1 5.25 -18.47 -4.58
CA MET A 1 6.06 -17.91 -3.46
C MET A 1 7.50 -17.88 -3.94
N TYR A 2 8.16 -16.75 -3.84
CA TYR A 2 9.57 -16.63 -4.22
C TYR A 2 10.46 -17.22 -3.12
N GLU A 3 11.42 -18.04 -3.50
CA GLU A 3 12.39 -18.63 -2.57
C GLU A 3 13.79 -18.10 -2.84
N ILE A 4 14.42 -17.56 -1.80
CA ILE A 4 15.84 -17.16 -1.81
C ILE A 4 16.72 -18.35 -1.43
N SER A 5 17.87 -18.46 -2.13
CA SER A 5 19.01 -19.23 -1.66
C SER A 5 19.97 -18.28 -0.95
N PRO A 6 20.17 -18.39 0.38
CA PRO A 6 21.06 -17.49 1.12
C PRO A 6 22.46 -17.43 0.53
N GLN A 7 22.94 -16.22 0.28
CA GLN A 7 24.31 -15.93 -0.16
C GLN A 7 25.10 -15.24 0.95
N HIS A 8 24.41 -14.68 1.94
CA HIS A 8 24.96 -13.94 3.08
C HIS A 8 24.33 -14.41 4.38
N ASP A 9 24.88 -13.97 5.51
CA ASP A 9 24.38 -14.32 6.85
C ASP A 9 23.14 -13.52 7.27
N PHE A 10 22.80 -12.45 6.55
CA PHE A 10 21.68 -11.54 6.88
C PHE A 10 20.68 -11.45 5.74
N LEU A 11 19.42 -11.23 6.12
CA LEU A 11 18.33 -10.92 5.19
C LEU A 11 17.71 -9.56 5.56
N VAL A 12 17.50 -8.69 4.55
CA VAL A 12 16.78 -7.44 4.70
C VAL A 12 15.60 -7.42 3.74
N GLY A 13 14.39 -7.38 4.28
CA GLY A 13 13.15 -7.07 3.55
C GLY A 13 12.94 -5.57 3.54
N ILE A 14 12.63 -4.99 2.39
CA ILE A 14 12.46 -3.55 2.19
C ILE A 14 11.09 -3.33 1.56
N ASP A 15 10.24 -2.50 2.18
CA ASP A 15 9.03 -1.99 1.53
C ASP A 15 9.38 -0.93 0.48
N SER A 16 8.50 -0.69 -0.48
CA SER A 16 8.73 0.28 -1.55
C SER A 16 8.03 1.61 -1.30
N ASP A 17 6.70 1.62 -1.34
CA ASP A 17 5.89 2.83 -1.22
C ASP A 17 5.93 3.41 0.20
N GLY A 18 6.43 4.62 0.36
CA GLY A 18 6.56 5.28 1.67
C GLY A 18 7.76 4.80 2.51
N CYS A 19 8.59 3.92 1.93
CA CYS A 19 9.78 3.37 2.58
C CYS A 19 11.03 3.59 1.72
N ALA A 20 11.04 3.10 0.47
CA ALA A 20 12.09 3.36 -0.50
C ALA A 20 11.81 4.63 -1.33
N PHE A 21 10.54 4.92 -1.62
CA PHE A 21 10.10 6.04 -2.45
C PHE A 21 8.97 6.82 -1.76
N ASP A 22 8.95 8.15 -1.96
CA ASP A 22 7.87 9.05 -1.49
C ASP A 22 6.63 8.96 -2.42
N THR A 23 6.18 7.75 -2.68
CA THR A 23 5.05 7.49 -3.56
C THR A 23 3.72 7.40 -2.82
N MET A 24 3.72 7.17 -1.50
CA MET A 24 2.48 7.09 -0.72
C MET A 24 1.72 8.42 -0.71
N GLU A 25 2.41 9.54 -0.43
CA GLU A 25 1.78 10.86 -0.43
C GLU A 25 1.27 11.22 -1.82
N LEU A 26 2.10 11.06 -2.85
CA LEU A 26 1.73 11.32 -4.23
C LEU A 26 0.50 10.50 -4.66
N LYS A 27 0.53 9.18 -4.46
CA LYS A 27 -0.59 8.29 -4.80
C LYS A 27 -1.88 8.70 -4.10
N HIS A 28 -1.82 8.95 -2.79
CA HIS A 28 -3.03 9.27 -2.03
C HIS A 28 -3.55 10.67 -2.29
N LYS A 29 -2.69 11.70 -2.26
CA LYS A 29 -3.10 13.09 -2.41
C LYS A 29 -3.56 13.42 -3.83
N GLU A 30 -2.85 12.89 -4.85
CA GLU A 30 -3.09 13.28 -6.25
C GLU A 30 -3.92 12.26 -7.05
N CYS A 31 -3.98 10.99 -6.60
CA CYS A 31 -4.72 9.96 -7.34
C CYS A 31 -5.94 9.45 -6.57
N PHE A 32 -5.77 8.89 -5.37
CA PHE A 32 -6.88 8.28 -4.63
C PHE A 32 -7.93 9.30 -4.19
N ILE A 33 -7.51 10.35 -3.50
CA ILE A 33 -8.42 11.34 -2.91
C ILE A 33 -9.22 12.11 -3.96
N PRO A 34 -8.63 12.65 -5.05
CA PRO A 34 -9.40 13.31 -6.09
C PRO A 34 -10.44 12.38 -6.74
N ASN A 35 -10.08 11.14 -7.02
CA ASN A 35 -11.02 10.17 -7.55
C ASN A 35 -12.12 9.80 -6.53
N THR A 36 -11.80 9.68 -5.24
CA THR A 36 -12.80 9.46 -4.20
C THR A 36 -13.79 10.62 -4.12
N ILE A 37 -13.31 11.86 -4.13
CA ILE A 37 -14.18 13.06 -4.14
C ILE A 37 -15.11 13.04 -5.35
N ASN A 38 -14.59 12.70 -6.53
CA ASN A 38 -15.36 12.69 -7.77
C ASN A 38 -16.41 11.57 -7.79
N PHE A 39 -16.01 10.34 -7.53
CA PHE A 39 -16.89 9.17 -7.61
C PHE A 39 -17.96 9.13 -6.53
N TYR A 40 -17.69 9.67 -5.34
CA TYR A 40 -18.60 9.66 -4.20
C TYR A 40 -19.32 11.00 -3.99
N GLY A 41 -19.20 11.96 -4.93
CA GLY A 41 -19.94 13.21 -4.90
C GLY A 41 -19.60 14.09 -3.70
N LEU A 42 -18.32 14.15 -3.30
CA LEU A 42 -17.88 14.82 -2.08
C LEU A 42 -17.42 16.26 -2.30
N GLN A 43 -17.72 16.88 -3.44
CA GLN A 43 -17.25 18.22 -3.81
C GLN A 43 -17.61 19.28 -2.77
N ALA A 44 -18.85 19.25 -2.24
CA ALA A 44 -19.32 20.21 -1.23
C ALA A 44 -18.54 20.15 0.09
N VAL A 45 -17.86 19.04 0.36
CA VAL A 45 -17.09 18.80 1.59
C VAL A 45 -15.66 18.34 1.27
N SER A 46 -15.15 18.66 0.07
CA SER A 46 -13.88 18.17 -0.46
C SER A 46 -12.69 18.41 0.46
N LYS A 47 -12.63 19.57 1.15
CA LYS A 47 -11.61 19.84 2.16
C LYS A 47 -11.58 18.75 3.24
N TYR A 48 -12.73 18.44 3.81
CA TYR A 48 -12.82 17.46 4.91
C TYR A 48 -12.67 16.03 4.43
N ALA A 49 -13.06 15.75 3.17
CA ALA A 49 -12.81 14.46 2.52
C ALA A 49 -11.31 14.22 2.35
N ARG A 50 -10.54 15.25 1.96
CA ARG A 50 -9.06 15.17 1.91
C ARG A 50 -8.48 14.88 3.29
N GLU A 51 -8.82 15.69 4.29
CA GLU A 51 -8.31 15.51 5.65
C GLU A 51 -8.63 14.13 6.23
N ALA A 52 -9.84 13.61 6.01
CA ALA A 52 -10.23 12.28 6.48
C ALA A 52 -9.45 11.17 5.77
N ALA A 53 -9.32 11.24 4.45
CA ALA A 53 -8.62 10.24 3.66
C ALA A 53 -7.10 10.29 3.87
N GLU A 54 -6.49 11.46 3.99
CA GLU A 54 -5.08 11.62 4.35
C GLU A 54 -4.81 11.00 5.73
N PHE A 55 -5.63 11.32 6.74
CA PHE A 55 -5.48 10.72 8.06
C PHE A 55 -5.54 9.19 8.00
N VAL A 56 -6.56 8.62 7.36
CA VAL A 56 -6.74 7.15 7.30
C VAL A 56 -5.57 6.49 6.57
N ASN A 57 -5.18 7.01 5.42
CA ASN A 57 -4.25 6.33 4.53
C ASN A 57 -2.78 6.65 4.81
N LEU A 58 -2.47 7.82 5.37
CA LEU A 58 -1.09 8.28 5.55
C LEU A 58 -0.65 8.31 7.01
N TYR A 59 -1.54 8.71 7.95
CA TYR A 59 -1.13 9.05 9.32
C TYR A 59 -1.83 8.25 10.41
N SER A 60 -2.70 7.29 10.07
CA SER A 60 -3.39 6.44 11.05
C SER A 60 -2.79 5.04 11.13
N LYS A 61 -3.30 4.26 12.08
CA LYS A 61 -2.98 2.82 12.19
C LYS A 61 -3.48 1.99 11.01
N SER A 62 -4.24 2.60 10.09
CA SER A 62 -4.72 2.00 8.84
C SER A 62 -3.81 2.29 7.65
N ARG A 63 -2.67 3.00 7.84
CA ARG A 63 -1.68 3.20 6.78
C ARG A 63 -1.30 1.87 6.13
N GLY A 64 -1.29 1.83 4.81
CA GLY A 64 -0.92 0.64 4.03
C GLY A 64 -1.95 -0.48 3.98
N ILE A 65 -3.19 -0.27 4.48
CA ILE A 65 -4.26 -1.24 4.30
C ILE A 65 -4.76 -1.25 2.85
N ASN A 66 -5.47 -2.33 2.48
CA ASN A 66 -6.08 -2.43 1.16
C ASN A 66 -7.02 -1.25 0.88
N ARG A 67 -7.06 -0.77 -0.39
CA ARG A 67 -7.82 0.42 -0.82
C ARG A 67 -9.31 0.38 -0.51
N PHE A 68 -9.95 -0.79 -0.54
CA PHE A 68 -11.39 -0.90 -0.32
C PHE A 68 -11.78 -0.70 1.15
N PRO A 69 -11.17 -1.36 2.14
CA PRO A 69 -11.39 -0.99 3.55
C PRO A 69 -10.95 0.44 3.86
N ALA A 70 -9.86 0.95 3.25
CA ALA A 70 -9.43 2.33 3.43
C ALA A 70 -10.46 3.35 2.91
N LEU A 71 -11.08 3.08 1.75
CA LEU A 71 -12.19 3.87 1.22
C LEU A 71 -13.37 3.94 2.20
N VAL A 72 -13.82 2.77 2.68
CA VAL A 72 -14.92 2.69 3.64
C VAL A 72 -14.60 3.46 4.92
N GLU A 73 -13.42 3.24 5.48
CA GLU A 73 -12.98 3.91 6.72
C GLU A 73 -12.90 5.44 6.52
N SER A 74 -12.37 5.90 5.39
CA SER A 74 -12.30 7.33 5.07
C SER A 74 -13.69 7.98 4.99
N LEU A 75 -14.67 7.30 4.39
CA LEU A 75 -16.05 7.77 4.33
C LEU A 75 -16.72 7.75 5.71
N GLU A 76 -16.45 6.75 6.54
CA GLU A 76 -16.94 6.70 7.92
C GLU A 76 -16.34 7.80 8.81
N TRP A 77 -15.05 8.11 8.64
CA TRP A 77 -14.42 9.26 9.29
C TRP A 77 -15.05 10.58 8.85
N LEU A 78 -15.25 10.75 7.54
CA LEU A 78 -15.88 11.93 6.97
C LEU A 78 -17.32 12.12 7.50
N GLN A 79 -18.11 11.04 7.58
CA GLN A 79 -19.48 11.08 8.11
C GLN A 79 -19.56 11.58 9.56
N LYS A 80 -18.54 11.32 10.36
CA LYS A 80 -18.50 11.72 11.78
C LYS A 80 -18.14 13.19 11.98
N ARG A 81 -17.57 13.86 10.97
CA ARG A 81 -17.07 15.24 11.09
C ARG A 81 -18.18 16.26 11.38
N PRO A 82 -18.04 17.07 12.45
CA PRO A 82 -19.03 18.11 12.79
C PRO A 82 -19.26 19.11 11.66
N GLU A 83 -18.19 19.45 10.93
CA GLU A 83 -18.23 20.43 9.85
C GLU A 83 -19.05 19.92 8.65
N VAL A 84 -19.05 18.63 8.40
CA VAL A 84 -19.85 17.98 7.35
C VAL A 84 -21.33 18.01 7.75
N LYS A 85 -21.62 17.66 8.99
CA LYS A 85 -22.98 17.71 9.55
C LYS A 85 -23.54 19.15 9.54
N ALA A 86 -22.73 20.14 9.92
CA ALA A 86 -23.13 21.55 9.93
C ALA A 86 -23.45 22.09 8.52
N ARG A 87 -22.92 21.47 7.46
CA ARG A 87 -23.25 21.78 6.06
C ARG A 87 -24.48 21.06 5.52
N GLY A 88 -25.12 20.23 6.32
CA GLY A 88 -26.28 19.43 5.89
C GLY A 88 -25.94 18.36 4.83
N VAL A 89 -24.66 17.98 4.70
CA VAL A 89 -24.23 16.97 3.73
C VAL A 89 -24.29 15.60 4.35
N THR A 90 -24.99 14.69 3.69
CA THR A 90 -25.04 13.27 4.09
C THR A 90 -23.98 12.48 3.32
N ILE A 91 -23.13 11.78 4.04
CA ILE A 91 -22.11 10.91 3.44
C ILE A 91 -22.63 9.47 3.40
N GLY A 92 -22.76 8.94 2.20
CA GLY A 92 -23.09 7.53 1.99
C GLY A 92 -21.86 6.65 2.19
N VAL A 93 -21.98 5.67 3.11
CA VAL A 93 -20.97 4.60 3.23
C VAL A 93 -21.51 3.36 2.52
N PRO A 94 -20.82 2.81 1.51
CA PRO A 94 -21.37 1.75 0.67
C PRO A 94 -21.47 0.42 1.42
N ALA A 95 -22.71 0.05 1.79
CA ALA A 95 -22.98 -1.17 2.57
C ALA A 95 -22.61 -2.46 1.83
N ALA A 96 -22.87 -2.52 0.51
CA ALA A 96 -22.51 -3.68 -0.31
C ALA A 96 -20.98 -3.87 -0.39
N VAL A 97 -20.20 -2.77 -0.42
CA VAL A 97 -18.73 -2.87 -0.38
C VAL A 97 -18.25 -3.37 0.98
N LYS A 98 -18.84 -2.90 2.09
CA LYS A 98 -18.53 -3.42 3.44
C LYS A 98 -18.81 -4.91 3.56
N GLN A 99 -19.95 -5.35 3.04
CA GLN A 99 -20.31 -6.77 3.05
C GLN A 99 -19.31 -7.59 2.22
N TRP A 100 -18.99 -7.14 0.99
CA TRP A 100 -18.00 -7.82 0.15
C TRP A 100 -16.63 -7.91 0.82
N ILE A 101 -16.15 -6.85 1.47
CA ILE A 101 -14.89 -6.85 2.23
C ILE A 101 -14.89 -7.91 3.34
N ALA A 102 -16.04 -8.12 4.00
CA ALA A 102 -16.16 -9.09 5.09
C ALA A 102 -16.19 -10.55 4.60
N GLU A 103 -16.67 -10.77 3.38
CA GLU A 103 -16.84 -12.10 2.78
C GLU A 103 -15.64 -12.54 1.92
N GLU A 104 -14.89 -11.59 1.36
CA GLU A 104 -13.83 -11.88 0.38
C GLU A 104 -12.46 -12.01 1.05
N SER A 105 -11.75 -13.06 0.72
CA SER A 105 -10.40 -13.33 1.24
C SER A 105 -9.29 -12.59 0.50
N LYS A 106 -9.51 -12.24 -0.78
CA LYS A 106 -8.53 -11.54 -1.63
C LYS A 106 -9.15 -10.29 -2.25
N LEU A 107 -9.04 -9.17 -1.56
CA LEU A 107 -9.59 -7.89 -2.01
C LEU A 107 -8.78 -7.33 -3.18
N GLY A 108 -9.41 -7.29 -4.36
CA GLY A 108 -8.81 -6.76 -5.59
C GLY A 108 -9.85 -6.55 -6.69
N ASN A 109 -9.45 -5.84 -7.77
CA ASN A 109 -10.35 -5.60 -8.90
C ASN A 109 -10.90 -6.90 -9.52
N PRO A 110 -10.12 -7.98 -9.68
CA PRO A 110 -10.66 -9.21 -10.26
C PRO A 110 -11.81 -9.84 -9.44
N THR A 111 -11.65 -9.91 -8.11
CA THR A 111 -12.66 -10.49 -7.22
C THR A 111 -13.87 -9.57 -7.09
N LEU A 112 -13.65 -8.24 -7.09
CA LEU A 112 -14.75 -7.27 -7.12
C LEU A 112 -15.54 -7.33 -8.44
N ALA A 113 -14.85 -7.44 -9.58
CA ALA A 113 -15.49 -7.60 -10.88
C ALA A 113 -16.35 -8.87 -10.97
N ALA A 114 -15.85 -9.99 -10.42
CA ALA A 114 -16.64 -11.22 -10.34
C ALA A 114 -17.91 -11.01 -9.50
N ARG A 115 -17.80 -10.37 -8.34
CA ARG A 115 -18.97 -10.07 -7.48
C ARG A 115 -19.94 -9.10 -8.17
N VAL A 116 -19.46 -8.11 -8.92
CA VAL A 116 -20.28 -7.21 -9.72
C VAL A 116 -21.03 -7.98 -10.81
N ALA A 117 -20.39 -8.91 -11.50
CA ALA A 117 -21.01 -9.72 -12.53
C ALA A 117 -22.12 -10.62 -11.96
N GLU A 118 -21.92 -11.16 -10.75
CA GLU A 118 -22.87 -12.00 -10.04
C GLU A 118 -24.11 -11.23 -9.56
N THR A 119 -23.90 -10.05 -8.94
CA THR A 119 -24.96 -9.35 -8.22
C THR A 119 -25.58 -8.18 -8.97
N GLY A 120 -24.85 -7.58 -9.89
CA GLY A 120 -25.26 -6.35 -10.56
C GLY A 120 -25.35 -5.12 -9.65
N ASP A 121 -24.87 -5.20 -8.39
CA ASP A 121 -25.02 -4.15 -7.39
C ASP A 121 -24.35 -2.83 -7.79
N ALA A 122 -25.08 -1.73 -7.61
CA ALA A 122 -24.62 -0.40 -8.04
C ALA A 122 -23.45 0.14 -7.21
N GLN A 123 -23.39 -0.17 -5.91
CA GLN A 123 -22.31 0.29 -5.03
C GLN A 123 -21.00 -0.47 -5.34
N LEU A 124 -21.09 -1.77 -5.65
CA LEU A 124 -19.94 -2.56 -6.09
C LEU A 124 -19.43 -2.10 -7.45
N LYS A 125 -20.33 -1.80 -8.41
CA LYS A 125 -19.97 -1.22 -9.73
C LYS A 125 -19.24 0.12 -9.56
N GLN A 126 -19.75 0.99 -8.69
CA GLN A 126 -19.13 2.29 -8.40
C GLN A 126 -17.72 2.12 -7.79
N ALA A 127 -17.58 1.21 -6.84
CA ALA A 127 -16.29 0.94 -6.21
C ALA A 127 -15.26 0.34 -7.19
N LEU A 128 -15.71 -0.53 -8.10
CA LEU A 128 -14.85 -1.07 -9.16
C LEU A 128 -14.40 0.03 -10.12
N ALA A 129 -15.33 0.83 -10.65
CA ALA A 129 -15.01 1.94 -11.54
C ALA A 129 -14.10 2.98 -10.89
N TRP A 130 -14.32 3.29 -9.59
CA TRP A 130 -13.40 4.12 -8.80
C TRP A 130 -12.00 3.51 -8.74
N SER A 131 -11.89 2.24 -8.42
CA SER A 131 -10.59 1.55 -8.28
C SER A 131 -9.83 1.47 -9.61
N GLU A 132 -10.53 1.23 -10.72
CA GLU A 132 -9.95 1.23 -12.07
C GLU A 132 -9.46 2.64 -12.45
N LYS A 133 -10.24 3.68 -12.15
CA LYS A 133 -9.84 5.07 -12.42
C LYS A 133 -8.66 5.50 -11.55
N VAL A 134 -8.59 5.04 -10.30
CA VAL A 134 -7.40 5.24 -9.46
C VAL A 134 -6.17 4.61 -10.13
N ASN A 135 -6.25 3.37 -10.62
CA ASN A 135 -5.13 2.72 -11.30
C ASN A 135 -4.68 3.50 -12.54
N GLU A 136 -5.63 3.98 -13.36
CA GLU A 136 -5.33 4.82 -14.53
C GLU A 136 -4.62 6.13 -14.13
N THR A 137 -5.11 6.79 -13.07
CA THR A 137 -4.52 8.03 -12.57
C THR A 137 -3.10 7.80 -12.01
N VAL A 138 -2.91 6.71 -11.25
CA VAL A 138 -1.59 6.31 -10.73
C VAL A 138 -0.61 6.06 -11.87
N ALA A 139 -1.01 5.30 -12.89
CA ALA A 139 -0.16 5.00 -14.04
C ALA A 139 0.27 6.25 -14.83
N GLY A 140 -0.57 7.29 -14.84
CA GLY A 140 -0.25 8.57 -15.49
C GLY A 140 0.54 9.57 -14.63
N MET A 141 0.44 9.44 -13.31
CA MET A 141 0.96 10.43 -12.35
C MET A 141 2.29 9.99 -11.70
N VAL A 142 2.40 8.71 -11.33
CA VAL A 142 3.57 8.21 -10.57
C VAL A 142 4.67 7.84 -11.55
N ARG A 143 5.59 8.77 -11.74
CA ARG A 143 6.79 8.63 -12.58
C ARG A 143 7.83 9.64 -12.12
N ASP A 144 9.10 9.35 -12.38
CA ASP A 144 10.23 10.21 -12.03
C ASP A 144 10.31 10.57 -10.53
N VAL A 145 9.73 9.73 -9.65
CA VAL A 145 9.78 9.94 -8.19
C VAL A 145 11.10 9.37 -7.68
N PRO A 146 12.02 10.22 -7.19
CA PRO A 146 13.31 9.73 -6.73
C PRO A 146 13.15 8.89 -5.45
N PRO A 147 14.06 7.95 -5.20
CA PRO A 147 14.13 7.29 -3.91
C PRO A 147 14.44 8.29 -2.79
N PHE A 148 14.02 7.97 -1.58
CA PHE A 148 14.34 8.78 -0.40
C PHE A 148 15.85 9.03 -0.25
N PRO A 149 16.25 10.15 0.36
CA PRO A 149 17.64 10.43 0.67
C PRO A 149 18.29 9.26 1.43
N PHE A 150 19.55 8.99 1.13
CA PHE A 150 20.36 7.93 1.72
C PHE A 150 19.94 6.48 1.45
N LEU A 151 18.88 6.23 0.65
CA LEU A 151 18.52 4.85 0.27
C LEU A 151 19.68 4.18 -0.46
N ARG A 152 20.26 4.83 -1.49
CA ARG A 152 21.37 4.25 -2.28
C ARG A 152 22.57 3.91 -1.42
N GLU A 153 22.97 4.83 -0.55
CA GLU A 153 24.08 4.65 0.36
C GLU A 153 23.83 3.50 1.37
N SER A 154 22.57 3.31 1.75
CA SER A 154 22.15 2.19 2.59
C SER A 154 22.25 0.86 1.86
N LEU A 155 21.76 0.80 0.62
CA LEU A 155 21.86 -0.39 -0.23
C LEU A 155 23.33 -0.74 -0.53
N ASP A 156 24.17 0.26 -0.82
CA ASP A 156 25.61 0.08 -1.02
C ASP A 156 26.30 -0.52 0.22
N LYS A 157 25.94 -0.05 1.41
CA LYS A 157 26.50 -0.58 2.67
C LYS A 157 26.07 -2.01 2.96
N LEU A 158 24.86 -2.41 2.52
CA LEU A 158 24.32 -3.76 2.71
C LEU A 158 24.87 -4.75 1.68
N THR A 159 25.30 -4.27 0.51
CA THR A 159 25.87 -5.10 -0.56
C THR A 159 27.04 -5.94 -0.06
N GLY A 160 27.01 -7.25 -0.35
CA GLY A 160 28.02 -8.20 0.10
C GLY A 160 27.95 -8.55 1.60
N ARG A 161 26.93 -8.08 2.32
CA ARG A 161 26.70 -8.37 3.75
C ARG A 161 25.34 -9.00 4.01
N ALA A 162 24.33 -8.64 3.22
CA ALA A 162 22.97 -9.12 3.37
C ALA A 162 22.34 -9.46 2.02
N ASP A 163 21.49 -10.46 2.02
CA ASP A 163 20.54 -10.66 0.93
C ASP A 163 19.38 -9.67 1.11
N MET A 164 19.02 -8.98 0.06
CA MET A 164 17.97 -7.95 0.10
C MET A 164 16.77 -8.37 -0.76
N LEU A 165 15.55 -8.16 -0.24
CA LEU A 165 14.28 -8.39 -0.95
C LEU A 165 13.45 -7.13 -0.91
N VAL A 166 12.79 -6.81 -2.01
CA VAL A 166 11.65 -5.88 -1.99
C VAL A 166 10.38 -6.66 -1.63
N CYS A 167 9.62 -6.15 -0.67
CA CYS A 167 8.35 -6.74 -0.21
C CYS A 167 7.25 -5.68 -0.27
N SER A 168 6.45 -5.65 -1.33
CA SER A 168 5.42 -4.61 -1.54
C SER A 168 4.04 -5.20 -1.86
N ALA A 169 2.99 -4.40 -1.64
CA ALA A 169 1.63 -4.70 -2.11
C ALA A 169 1.35 -4.13 -3.51
N THR A 170 2.31 -3.45 -4.12
CA THR A 170 2.24 -2.93 -5.49
C THR A 170 2.38 -4.07 -6.49
N PRO A 171 1.68 -4.04 -7.67
CA PRO A 171 1.86 -5.03 -8.71
C PRO A 171 3.32 -5.16 -9.16
N ASN A 172 3.76 -6.40 -9.44
CA ASN A 172 5.17 -6.71 -9.76
C ASN A 172 5.72 -5.86 -10.91
N ASP A 173 4.97 -5.68 -12.00
CA ASP A 173 5.44 -4.95 -13.18
C ASP A 173 5.73 -3.48 -12.86
N ALA A 174 4.82 -2.83 -12.13
CA ALA A 174 5.00 -1.43 -11.71
C ALA A 174 6.17 -1.28 -10.74
N LEU A 175 6.29 -2.20 -9.79
CA LEU A 175 7.35 -2.22 -8.79
C LEU A 175 8.73 -2.43 -9.42
N THR A 176 8.82 -3.37 -10.36
CA THR A 176 10.07 -3.67 -11.08
C THR A 176 10.49 -2.48 -11.95
N ALA A 177 9.53 -1.86 -12.65
CA ALA A 177 9.80 -0.68 -13.47
C ALA A 177 10.33 0.50 -12.62
N GLU A 178 9.71 0.76 -11.45
CA GLU A 178 10.11 1.83 -10.52
C GLU A 178 11.55 1.62 -10.00
N TRP A 179 11.88 0.41 -9.55
CA TRP A 179 13.23 0.10 -9.05
C TRP A 179 14.28 0.15 -10.16
N ALA A 180 13.94 -0.32 -11.38
CA ALA A 180 14.82 -0.28 -12.54
C ALA A 180 15.03 1.14 -13.08
N GLU A 181 13.98 2.00 -13.08
CA GLU A 181 14.08 3.41 -13.48
C GLU A 181 15.20 4.14 -12.74
N HIS A 182 15.36 3.83 -11.46
CA HIS A 182 16.39 4.43 -10.62
C HIS A 182 17.69 3.61 -10.53
N GLY A 183 17.78 2.48 -11.24
CA GLY A 183 18.97 1.62 -11.27
C GLY A 183 19.34 1.05 -9.89
N ILE A 184 18.35 0.78 -9.06
CA ILE A 184 18.52 0.19 -7.71
C ILE A 184 18.02 -1.24 -7.61
N ASP A 185 17.38 -1.76 -8.65
CA ASP A 185 17.01 -3.17 -8.81
C ASP A 185 18.18 -4.14 -8.69
N LYS A 186 19.38 -3.72 -9.12
CA LYS A 186 20.63 -4.49 -9.04
C LYS A 186 21.08 -4.83 -7.62
N TYR A 187 20.58 -4.15 -6.61
CA TYR A 187 20.96 -4.40 -5.20
C TYR A 187 20.19 -5.55 -4.56
N VAL A 188 19.02 -5.88 -5.10
CA VAL A 188 18.10 -6.82 -4.48
C VAL A 188 18.10 -8.16 -5.20
N ALA A 189 18.03 -9.23 -4.42
CA ALA A 189 17.96 -10.59 -4.96
C ALA A 189 16.60 -10.89 -5.60
N ALA A 190 15.54 -10.17 -5.14
CA ALA A 190 14.20 -10.27 -5.71
C ALA A 190 13.35 -9.04 -5.40
N ILE A 191 12.42 -8.79 -6.33
CA ILE A 191 11.35 -7.80 -6.19
C ILE A 191 10.04 -8.58 -6.10
N CYS A 192 9.43 -8.56 -4.90
CA CYS A 192 8.23 -9.31 -4.57
C CYS A 192 7.06 -8.34 -4.36
N GLY A 193 6.23 -8.21 -5.36
CA GLY A 193 4.98 -7.43 -5.31
C GLY A 193 3.75 -8.31 -5.04
N GLN A 194 2.59 -7.78 -5.36
CA GLN A 194 1.29 -8.38 -5.06
C GLN A 194 1.15 -9.83 -5.56
N GLU A 195 1.65 -10.15 -6.75
CA GLU A 195 1.54 -11.48 -7.37
C GLU A 195 2.48 -12.50 -6.72
N SER A 196 3.51 -12.04 -6.02
CA SER A 196 4.46 -12.91 -5.30
C SER A 196 3.91 -13.41 -3.96
N GLY A 197 2.78 -12.88 -3.52
CA GLY A 197 2.13 -13.17 -2.24
C GLY A 197 2.12 -11.99 -1.28
N SER A 198 1.61 -12.20 -0.09
CA SER A 198 1.63 -11.18 0.97
C SER A 198 3.05 -10.95 1.49
N LYS A 199 3.31 -9.78 2.08
CA LYS A 199 4.57 -9.47 2.77
C LYS A 199 4.94 -10.54 3.81
N LYS A 200 3.94 -11.07 4.53
CA LYS A 200 4.12 -12.18 5.48
C LYS A 200 4.66 -13.44 4.79
N GLU A 201 4.10 -13.80 3.62
CA GLU A 201 4.52 -14.98 2.86
C GLU A 201 5.91 -14.78 2.26
N THR A 202 6.22 -13.60 1.73
CA THR A 202 7.54 -13.26 1.21
C THR A 202 8.62 -13.35 2.28
N LEU A 203 8.32 -12.87 3.49
CA LEU A 203 9.25 -12.91 4.62
C LEU A 203 9.43 -14.31 5.25
N THR A 204 8.70 -15.35 4.81
CA THR A 204 8.97 -16.73 5.26
C THR A 204 10.41 -17.19 4.94
N ASN A 205 11.06 -16.56 3.95
CA ASN A 205 12.48 -16.75 3.67
C ASN A 205 13.39 -16.45 4.88
N ALA A 206 12.94 -15.64 5.83
CA ALA A 206 13.66 -15.35 7.07
C ALA A 206 14.02 -16.61 7.88
N ALA A 207 13.21 -17.68 7.76
CA ALA A 207 13.48 -18.97 8.42
C ALA A 207 14.77 -19.65 7.94
N LYS A 208 15.33 -19.23 6.81
CA LYS A 208 16.60 -19.74 6.25
C LYS A 208 17.84 -19.09 6.87
N TYR A 209 17.65 -18.06 7.71
CA TYR A 209 18.73 -17.27 8.32
C TYR A 209 18.77 -17.48 9.83
N PRO A 210 19.92 -17.27 10.49
CA PRO A 210 20.01 -17.33 11.94
C PRO A 210 19.07 -16.35 12.62
N ARG A 211 18.64 -16.68 13.83
CA ARG A 211 17.79 -15.78 14.64
C ARG A 211 18.47 -14.41 14.82
N ASN A 212 17.68 -13.35 14.69
CA ASN A 212 18.13 -11.94 14.75
C ASN A 212 19.04 -11.49 13.58
N HIS A 213 19.16 -12.29 12.51
CA HIS A 213 19.87 -11.92 11.30
C HIS A 213 18.90 -11.47 10.17
N THR A 214 17.66 -11.24 10.53
CA THR A 214 16.63 -10.82 9.56
C THR A 214 15.99 -9.52 10.02
N LEU A 215 15.84 -8.58 9.07
CA LEU A 215 15.27 -7.25 9.30
C LEU A 215 14.20 -6.97 8.24
N MET A 216 13.07 -6.41 8.65
CA MET A 216 12.12 -5.76 7.76
C MET A 216 12.16 -4.25 7.98
N ILE A 217 12.29 -3.48 6.92
CA ILE A 217 12.20 -2.02 6.90
C ILE A 217 10.88 -1.65 6.22
N GLY A 218 10.07 -0.82 6.84
CA GLY A 218 8.77 -0.41 6.29
C GLY A 218 8.11 0.70 7.09
N ASP A 219 7.09 1.31 6.52
CA ASP A 219 6.41 2.51 7.02
C ASP A 219 5.00 2.24 7.56
N ALA A 220 4.50 1.01 7.38
CA ALA A 220 3.12 0.68 7.69
C ALA A 220 2.98 -0.39 8.79
N PRO A 221 1.87 -0.40 9.56
CA PRO A 221 1.58 -1.47 10.51
C PRO A 221 1.55 -2.87 9.90
N GLY A 222 1.28 -2.98 8.58
CA GLY A 222 1.34 -4.22 7.82
C GLY A 222 2.74 -4.83 7.80
N ASP A 223 3.78 -4.00 7.69
CA ASP A 223 5.18 -4.41 7.68
C ASP A 223 5.61 -4.95 9.03
N PHE A 224 5.25 -4.23 10.09
CA PHE A 224 5.50 -4.68 11.45
C PHE A 224 4.82 -6.03 11.75
N LYS A 225 3.57 -6.22 11.30
CA LYS A 225 2.86 -7.50 11.46
C LYS A 225 3.53 -8.63 10.68
N ALA A 226 3.99 -8.35 9.46
CA ALA A 226 4.71 -9.32 8.64
C ALA A 226 6.06 -9.69 9.26
N ALA A 227 6.81 -8.71 9.75
CA ALA A 227 8.07 -8.91 10.47
C ALA A 227 7.86 -9.78 11.72
N THR A 228 6.90 -9.40 12.57
CA THR A 228 6.58 -10.13 13.81
C THR A 228 6.18 -11.58 13.53
N ALA A 229 5.35 -11.82 12.51
CA ALA A 229 4.90 -13.16 12.12
C ALA A 229 6.04 -14.08 11.66
N ASN A 230 7.17 -13.52 11.23
CA ASN A 230 8.35 -14.23 10.74
C ASN A 230 9.55 -14.13 11.70
N ASN A 231 9.37 -13.60 12.92
CA ASN A 231 10.44 -13.36 13.89
C ASN A 231 11.59 -12.49 13.35
N CYS A 232 11.29 -11.58 12.40
CA CYS A 232 12.23 -10.58 11.91
C CYS A 232 12.30 -9.40 12.89
N LEU A 233 13.46 -8.75 12.97
CA LEU A 233 13.58 -7.41 13.50
C LEU A 233 12.80 -6.45 12.60
N PHE A 234 12.36 -5.32 13.15
CA PHE A 234 11.66 -4.31 12.41
C PHE A 234 12.28 -2.93 12.59
N TYR A 235 12.48 -2.22 11.50
CA TYR A 235 12.89 -0.82 11.50
C TYR A 235 11.81 0.03 10.84
N PRO A 236 11.15 0.92 11.60
CA PRO A 236 10.12 1.80 11.05
C PRO A 236 10.72 2.97 10.28
N ILE A 237 10.14 3.25 9.11
CA ILE A 237 10.23 4.55 8.47
C ILE A 237 9.01 5.34 8.95
N ASN A 238 9.23 6.51 9.55
CA ASN A 238 8.16 7.30 10.14
C ASN A 238 7.60 8.29 9.11
N PRO A 239 6.29 8.21 8.79
CA PRO A 239 5.66 9.13 7.86
C PRO A 239 5.87 10.60 8.23
N GLY A 240 6.39 11.39 7.29
CA GLY A 240 6.70 12.81 7.49
C GLY A 240 8.09 13.09 8.09
N GLU A 241 8.90 12.05 8.32
CA GLU A 241 10.27 12.13 8.86
C GLU A 241 11.23 11.20 8.09
N GLU A 242 10.89 10.88 6.84
CA GLU A 242 11.64 10.00 5.93
C GLU A 242 13.01 10.55 5.51
#